data_9cbec223e8d7fa9f07568a98d3fe958c
#
_entry.id   9cbec223e8d7fa9f07568a98d3fe958c
#
_cell.length_a   1.000
_cell.length_b   1.000
_cell.length_c   1.000
_cell.angle_alpha   90.00
_cell.angle_beta   90.00
_cell.angle_gamma   90.00
#
_symmetry.space_group_name_H-M   'P 1'
#
loop_
_entity.id
_entity.type
_entity.pdbx_description
1 polymer ?
#
loop_
_entity_poly.entity_id
_entity_poly.type
_entity_poly.pdbx_seq_one_letter_code
_entity_poly.pdbx_strand_id
1 'polypeptide(L)'
;MSQSIIQTDGIKRCYFTHEYCGRNGAPLEKHHIMNGALRDWAEEEGLWIWVDPEIHRQLHETSFGALVQKRLLKQIAQIAYEKTHSREEWMRKVGKNYV
;
A
#
# COMPACT_ATOMS: atom_id res chain seq x y z
N MET A 1 1.96 -8.88 14.02
CA MET A 1 2.04 -7.79 13.02
C MET A 1 3.00 -8.20 11.90
N SER A 2 2.55 -8.12 10.68
CA SER A 2 3.40 -8.39 9.53
C SER A 2 4.25 -7.16 9.20
N GLN A 3 5.33 -7.40 8.46
CA GLN A 3 6.11 -6.34 7.88
C GLN A 3 5.60 -6.07 6.46
N SER A 4 5.86 -4.86 5.95
CA SER A 4 5.52 -4.55 4.56
C SER A 4 6.31 -5.44 3.60
N ILE A 5 5.63 -6.00 2.62
CA ILE A 5 6.32 -6.75 1.55
C ILE A 5 6.68 -5.82 0.38
N ILE A 6 6.38 -4.53 0.51
CA ILE A 6 6.71 -3.50 -0.48
C ILE A 6 7.93 -2.71 -0.02
N GLN A 7 7.92 -2.21 1.21
CA GLN A 7 9.07 -1.56 1.82
C GLN A 7 9.80 -2.57 2.69
N THR A 8 10.71 -3.32 2.08
CA THR A 8 11.29 -4.54 2.66
C THR A 8 12.54 -4.33 3.48
N ASP A 9 13.09 -3.11 3.53
CA ASP A 9 14.33 -2.84 4.28
C ASP A 9 14.10 -2.68 5.78
N GLY A 10 12.85 -2.69 6.24
CA GLY A 10 12.52 -2.54 7.66
C GLY A 10 12.63 -1.11 8.18
N ILE A 11 12.93 -0.15 7.32
CA ILE A 11 13.08 1.24 7.71
C ILE A 11 11.75 1.97 7.49
N LYS A 12 11.29 2.68 8.52
CA LYS A 12 10.06 3.44 8.44
C LYS A 12 10.33 4.78 7.77
N ARG A 13 10.00 4.86 6.48
CA ARG A 13 10.11 6.10 5.70
C ARG A 13 8.95 6.19 4.72
N CYS A 14 8.59 7.41 4.32
CA CYS A 14 7.50 7.64 3.37
C CYS A 14 7.85 7.00 2.02
N TYR A 15 6.91 6.21 1.49
CA TYR A 15 7.11 5.52 0.21
C TYR A 15 7.37 6.51 -0.94
N PHE A 16 6.76 7.69 -0.89
CA PHE A 16 6.84 8.67 -1.98
C PHE A 16 7.97 9.68 -1.80
N THR A 17 8.18 10.18 -0.58
CA THR A 17 9.17 11.23 -0.32
C THR A 17 10.50 10.69 0.18
N HIS A 18 10.53 9.46 0.68
CA HIS A 18 11.67 8.82 1.33
C HIS A 18 12.09 9.49 2.64
N GLU A 19 11.28 10.42 3.16
CA GLU A 19 11.55 11.08 4.43
C GLU A 19 11.15 10.20 5.60
N TYR A 20 11.80 10.41 6.75
CA TYR A 20 11.54 9.61 7.96
C TYR A 20 10.33 10.09 8.75
N CYS A 21 9.81 11.25 8.42
CA CYS A 21 8.61 11.81 9.04
C CYS A 21 7.84 12.58 7.98
N GLY A 22 6.62 12.95 8.32
CA GLY A 22 5.79 13.76 7.47
C GLY A 22 6.15 15.23 7.56
N ARG A 23 5.42 16.05 6.81
CA ARG A 23 5.57 17.51 6.81
C ARG A 23 5.41 18.04 8.22
N ASN A 24 6.28 19.00 8.60
CA ASN A 24 6.32 19.59 9.93
C ASN A 24 6.61 18.56 11.04
N GLY A 25 7.31 17.48 10.73
CA GLY A 25 7.68 16.47 11.69
C GLY A 25 6.55 15.54 12.11
N ALA A 26 5.42 15.54 11.42
CA ALA A 26 4.30 14.66 11.72
C ALA A 26 4.70 13.19 11.58
N PRO A 27 4.20 12.29 12.44
CA PRO A 27 4.47 10.86 12.29
C PRO A 27 3.94 10.33 10.96
N LEU A 28 4.69 9.40 10.34
CA LEU A 28 4.20 8.71 9.17
C LEU A 28 3.01 7.83 9.52
N GLU A 29 2.11 7.66 8.56
CA GLU A 29 0.92 6.85 8.72
C GLU A 29 0.99 5.62 7.82
N LYS A 30 0.38 4.53 8.27
CA LYS A 30 0.32 3.31 7.49
C LYS A 30 -0.87 3.39 6.54
N HIS A 31 -0.60 3.22 5.25
CA HIS A 31 -1.65 3.17 4.22
C HIS A 31 -1.82 1.73 3.77
N HIS A 32 -2.99 1.17 4.01
CA HIS A 32 -3.35 -0.16 3.51
C HIS A 32 -3.79 -0.03 2.06
N ILE A 33 -3.10 -0.74 1.16
CA ILE A 33 -3.37 -0.62 -0.27
C ILE A 33 -4.73 -1.22 -0.63
N MET A 34 -5.13 -2.30 0.07
CA MET A 34 -6.44 -2.89 -0.11
C MET A 34 -7.35 -2.44 1.04
N ASN A 35 -8.53 -1.95 0.71
CA ASN A 35 -9.47 -1.36 1.66
C ASN A 35 -10.70 -2.23 1.87
N GLY A 36 -11.61 -1.75 2.73
CA GLY A 36 -12.88 -2.40 3.00
C GLY A 36 -12.68 -3.78 3.60
N ALA A 37 -13.34 -4.77 3.05
CA ALA A 37 -13.30 -6.14 3.57
C ALA A 37 -11.90 -6.77 3.46
N LEU A 38 -11.02 -6.20 2.64
CA LEU A 38 -9.66 -6.74 2.43
C LEU A 38 -8.61 -6.08 3.31
N ARG A 39 -8.98 -5.09 4.13
CA ARG A 39 -8.02 -4.33 4.92
C ARG A 39 -7.26 -5.19 5.91
N ASP A 40 -7.95 -6.06 6.64
CA ASP A 40 -7.32 -6.93 7.63
C ASP A 40 -6.38 -7.94 6.97
N TRP A 41 -6.81 -8.49 5.84
CA TRP A 41 -5.97 -9.38 5.06
C TRP A 41 -4.72 -8.64 4.54
N ALA A 42 -4.88 -7.41 4.08
CA ALA A 42 -3.75 -6.60 3.63
C ALA A 42 -2.76 -6.34 4.77
N GLU A 43 -3.26 -6.10 5.99
CA GLU A 43 -2.40 -5.93 7.15
C GLU A 43 -1.59 -7.21 7.42
N GLU A 44 -2.25 -8.36 7.38
CA GLU A 44 -1.59 -9.64 7.62
C GLU A 44 -0.53 -9.96 6.55
N GLU A 45 -0.83 -9.66 5.30
CA GLU A 45 0.06 -9.99 4.17
C GLU A 45 1.12 -8.92 3.92
N GLY A 46 1.10 -7.82 4.66
CA GLY A 46 2.08 -6.75 4.49
C GLY A 46 1.84 -5.89 3.25
N LEU A 47 0.60 -5.81 2.79
CA LEU A 47 0.22 -5.00 1.62
C LEU A 47 -0.08 -3.57 2.05
N TRP A 48 0.91 -2.92 2.63
CA TRP A 48 0.79 -1.56 3.14
C TRP A 48 2.12 -0.83 3.00
N ILE A 49 2.06 0.49 3.03
CA ILE A 49 3.22 1.36 2.93
C ILE A 49 3.12 2.48 3.98
N TRP A 50 4.28 3.03 4.36
CA TRP A 50 4.33 4.23 5.17
C TRP A 50 4.18 5.46 4.29
N VAL A 51 3.38 6.42 4.70
CA VAL A 51 3.15 7.64 3.93
C VAL A 51 3.08 8.86 4.84
N ASP A 52 3.47 10.00 4.29
CA ASP A 52 3.23 11.31 4.86
C ASP A 52 1.72 11.49 5.07
N PRO A 53 1.27 12.03 6.22
CA PRO A 53 -0.16 12.21 6.49
C PRO A 53 -0.90 12.99 5.39
N GLU A 54 -0.27 14.01 4.82
CA GLU A 54 -0.87 14.80 3.74
C GLU A 54 -1.07 13.95 2.48
N ILE A 55 -0.06 13.16 2.12
CA ILE A 55 -0.16 12.25 0.99
C ILE A 55 -1.20 11.17 1.26
N HIS A 56 -1.26 10.67 2.50
CA HIS A 56 -2.28 9.69 2.89
C HIS A 56 -3.68 10.24 2.68
N ARG A 57 -3.90 11.49 3.09
CA ARG A 57 -5.18 12.15 2.87
C ARG A 57 -5.50 12.27 1.38
N GLN A 58 -4.52 12.65 0.56
CA GLN A 58 -4.70 12.77 -0.90
C GLN A 58 -5.04 11.43 -1.54
N LEU A 59 -4.48 10.33 -1.05
CA LEU A 59 -4.78 8.99 -1.57
C LEU A 59 -6.22 8.57 -1.34
N HIS A 60 -6.94 9.20 -0.40
CA HIS A 60 -8.35 8.91 -0.15
C HIS A 60 -9.29 9.82 -0.95
N GLU A 61 -8.75 10.71 -1.77
CA GLU A 61 -9.56 11.57 -2.64
C GLU A 61 -10.03 10.79 -3.87
N THR A 62 -11.01 11.38 -4.58
CA THR A 62 -11.59 10.78 -5.79
C THR A 62 -11.14 11.50 -7.07
N SER A 63 -10.15 12.38 -6.98
CA SER A 63 -9.59 13.04 -8.16
C SER A 63 -8.98 12.02 -9.11
N PHE A 64 -8.86 12.38 -10.38
CA PHE A 64 -8.28 11.49 -11.39
C PHE A 64 -6.85 11.07 -10.99
N GLY A 65 -6.05 12.02 -10.52
CA GLY A 65 -4.67 11.71 -10.10
C GLY A 65 -4.63 10.73 -8.93
N ALA A 66 -5.51 10.88 -7.94
CA ALA A 66 -5.59 9.98 -6.81
C ALA A 66 -6.02 8.58 -7.25
N LEU A 67 -6.98 8.48 -8.18
CA LEU A 67 -7.43 7.19 -8.70
C LEU A 67 -6.33 6.46 -9.45
N VAL A 68 -5.56 7.19 -10.28
CA VAL A 68 -4.42 6.62 -10.99
C VAL A 68 -3.38 6.11 -9.99
N GLN A 69 -3.06 6.90 -8.97
CA GLN A 69 -2.07 6.53 -7.98
C GLN A 69 -2.48 5.29 -7.21
N LYS A 70 -3.75 5.21 -6.82
CA LYS A 70 -4.27 4.04 -6.11
C LYS A 70 -4.18 2.77 -6.96
N ARG A 71 -4.45 2.89 -8.27
CA ARG A 71 -4.33 1.75 -9.18
C ARG A 71 -2.88 1.30 -9.31
N LEU A 72 -1.94 2.24 -9.42
CA LEU A 72 -0.51 1.90 -9.48
C LEU A 72 -0.06 1.18 -8.20
N LEU A 73 -0.52 1.63 -7.05
CA LEU A 73 -0.20 0.96 -5.79
C LEU A 73 -0.76 -0.47 -5.75
N LYS A 74 -1.95 -0.69 -6.30
CA LYS A 74 -2.53 -2.04 -6.35
C LYS A 74 -1.74 -2.96 -7.30
N GLN A 75 -1.20 -2.41 -8.39
CA GLN A 75 -0.29 -3.16 -9.25
C GLN A 75 0.98 -3.56 -8.51
N ILE A 76 1.58 -2.61 -7.77
CA ILE A 76 2.78 -2.87 -6.98
C ILE A 76 2.50 -3.93 -5.90
N ALA A 77 1.35 -3.83 -5.25
CA ALA A 77 0.94 -4.81 -4.23
C ALA A 77 0.79 -6.21 -4.82
N GLN A 78 0.14 -6.32 -5.97
CA GLN A 78 -0.05 -7.61 -6.63
C GLN A 78 1.29 -8.20 -7.07
N ILE A 79 2.17 -7.40 -7.65
CA ILE A 79 3.50 -7.86 -8.06
C ILE A 79 4.29 -8.38 -6.86
N ALA A 80 4.26 -7.66 -5.74
CA ALA A 80 4.94 -8.08 -4.52
C ALA A 80 4.36 -9.37 -3.96
N TYR A 81 3.04 -9.49 -3.93
CA TYR A 81 2.35 -10.68 -3.44
C TYR A 81 2.68 -11.91 -4.30
N GLU A 82 2.73 -11.74 -5.61
CA GLU A 82 2.99 -12.84 -6.54
C GLU A 82 4.45 -13.31 -6.54
N LYS A 83 5.32 -12.68 -5.78
CA LYS A 83 6.68 -13.20 -5.58
C LYS A 83 6.68 -14.46 -4.71
N THR A 84 5.70 -14.61 -3.83
CA THR A 84 5.60 -15.72 -2.89
C THR A 84 4.28 -16.47 -2.97
N HIS A 85 3.35 -16.00 -3.79
CA HIS A 85 2.03 -16.60 -3.97
C HIS A 85 1.71 -16.63 -5.46
N SER A 86 0.71 -17.43 -5.84
CA SER A 86 0.29 -17.50 -7.24
C SER A 86 -0.70 -16.37 -7.58
N ARG A 87 -0.84 -16.09 -8.88
CA ARG A 87 -1.90 -15.20 -9.36
C ARG A 87 -3.27 -15.76 -9.05
N GLU A 88 -3.41 -17.07 -9.08
CA GLU A 88 -4.67 -17.73 -8.74
C GLU A 88 -5.07 -17.42 -7.30
N GLU A 89 -4.12 -17.44 -6.37
CA GLU A 89 -4.37 -17.08 -4.98
C GLU A 89 -4.80 -15.61 -4.86
N TRP A 90 -4.13 -14.71 -5.57
CA TRP A 90 -4.50 -13.29 -5.61
C TRP A 90 -5.93 -13.13 -6.13
N MET A 91 -6.25 -13.76 -7.26
CA MET A 91 -7.57 -13.63 -7.86
C MET A 91 -8.66 -14.22 -6.99
N ARG A 92 -8.36 -15.30 -6.27
CA ARG A 92 -9.33 -15.92 -5.37
C ARG A 92 -9.68 -14.99 -4.20
N LYS A 93 -8.70 -14.23 -3.72
CA LYS A 93 -8.90 -13.31 -2.59
C LYS A 93 -9.41 -11.95 -3.02
N VAL A 94 -8.80 -11.38 -4.03
CA VAL A 94 -9.06 -9.99 -4.46
C VAL A 94 -10.13 -9.91 -5.54
N GLY A 95 -10.14 -10.87 -6.45
CA GLY A 95 -11.14 -10.94 -7.52
C GLY A 95 -10.87 -10.03 -8.71
N LYS A 96 -9.74 -9.32 -8.72
CA LYS A 96 -9.39 -8.42 -9.82
C LYS A 96 -7.90 -8.45 -10.09
N ASN A 97 -7.54 -8.54 -11.37
CA ASN A 97 -6.16 -8.50 -11.83
C ASN A 97 -5.77 -7.06 -12.17
N TYR A 98 -4.73 -6.54 -11.53
CA TYR A 98 -4.19 -5.19 -11.77
C TYR A 98 -2.93 -5.21 -12.64
N VAL A 99 -2.39 -6.37 -12.92
CA VAL A 99 -1.13 -6.53 -13.66
C VAL A 99 -1.38 -6.98 -15.09
#